data_bac403dcaafb4f9845304f99c3fc878e
#
_entry.id   bac403dcaafb4f9845304f99c3fc878e
#
_cell.length_a   1.000
_cell.length_b   1.000
_cell.length_c   1.000
_cell.angle_alpha   90.00
_cell.angle_beta   90.00
_cell.angle_gamma   90.00
#
_symmetry.space_group_name_H-M   'P 1'
#
loop_
_entity.id
_entity.type
_entity.pdbx_description
1 polymer ?
#
loop_
_entity_poly.entity_id
_entity_poly.type
_entity_poly.pdbx_seq_one_letter_code
_entity_poly.pdbx_strand_id
1 'polypeptide(L)'
;MDATEKIQEMMKQRGWSAYKLAKQSGLSEATIGNLIRRNTVPSISTVEAICNGFGISLSQFFSDGDTIEVPSEYKPLIDCWSALSPEQREAALNLLQLMNQK
;
A
#
# COMPACT_ATOMS: atom_id res chain seq x y z
N MET A 1 -12.75 4.84 3.93
CA MET A 1 -11.91 4.99 2.73
C MET A 1 -12.58 4.35 1.53
N ASP A 2 -12.63 5.04 0.42
CA ASP A 2 -13.14 4.50 -0.83
C ASP A 2 -11.99 3.88 -1.63
N ALA A 3 -12.06 2.58 -1.91
CA ALA A 3 -11.02 1.86 -2.64
C ALA A 3 -10.80 2.44 -4.05
N THR A 4 -11.89 2.84 -4.72
CA THR A 4 -11.82 3.43 -6.07
C THR A 4 -11.10 4.77 -6.04
N GLU A 5 -11.40 5.62 -5.06
CA GLU A 5 -10.70 6.90 -4.90
C GLU A 5 -9.20 6.68 -4.68
N LYS A 6 -8.86 5.70 -3.86
CA LYS A 6 -7.45 5.40 -3.58
C LYS A 6 -6.73 4.92 -4.83
N ILE A 7 -7.38 4.08 -5.63
CA ILE A 7 -6.82 3.61 -6.90
C ILE A 7 -6.57 4.80 -7.84
N GLN A 8 -7.54 5.72 -7.95
CA GLN A 8 -7.38 6.92 -8.77
C GLN A 8 -6.25 7.80 -8.29
N GLU A 9 -6.13 7.97 -6.97
CA GLU A 9 -5.05 8.76 -6.38
C GLU A 9 -3.69 8.15 -6.69
N MET A 10 -3.54 6.83 -6.57
CA MET A 10 -2.30 6.14 -6.89
C MET A 10 -1.95 6.24 -8.36
N MET A 11 -2.95 6.14 -9.25
CA MET A 11 -2.75 6.36 -10.68
C MET A 11 -2.22 7.77 -10.94
N LYS A 12 -2.81 8.76 -10.30
CA LYS A 12 -2.42 10.16 -10.46
C LYS A 12 -0.98 10.39 -9.97
N GLN A 13 -0.63 9.83 -8.82
CA GLN A 13 0.71 9.96 -8.28
C GLN A 13 1.78 9.37 -9.19
N ARG A 14 1.43 8.29 -9.90
CA ARG A 14 2.36 7.60 -10.81
C ARG A 14 2.28 8.07 -12.25
N GLY A 15 1.31 8.94 -12.56
CA GLY A 15 1.07 9.39 -13.92
C GLY A 15 0.56 8.28 -14.82
N TRP A 16 -0.19 7.32 -14.29
CA TRP A 16 -0.73 6.19 -15.03
C TRP A 16 -2.12 6.47 -15.54
N SER A 17 -2.35 6.11 -16.80
CA SER A 17 -3.68 6.09 -17.41
C SER A 17 -4.41 4.80 -17.05
N ALA A 18 -5.73 4.74 -17.33
CA ALA A 18 -6.49 3.51 -17.17
C ALA A 18 -5.91 2.37 -18.03
N TYR A 19 -5.44 2.70 -19.23
CA TYR A 19 -4.76 1.73 -20.10
C TYR A 19 -3.52 1.16 -19.44
N LYS A 20 -2.68 2.01 -18.86
CA LYS A 20 -1.46 1.58 -18.19
C LYS A 20 -1.76 0.67 -17.01
N LEU A 21 -2.74 1.06 -16.19
CA LEU A 21 -3.14 0.24 -15.04
C LEU A 21 -3.69 -1.11 -15.49
N ALA A 22 -4.55 -1.11 -16.51
CA ALA A 22 -5.10 -2.35 -17.05
C ALA A 22 -3.98 -3.30 -17.50
N LYS A 23 -3.02 -2.77 -18.23
CA LYS A 23 -1.89 -3.55 -18.72
C LYS A 23 -1.05 -4.13 -17.59
N GLN A 24 -0.75 -3.33 -16.56
CA GLN A 24 0.06 -3.78 -15.45
C GLN A 24 -0.64 -4.75 -14.52
N SER A 25 -1.97 -4.63 -14.39
CA SER A 25 -2.77 -5.49 -13.51
C SER A 25 -3.29 -6.75 -14.19
N GLY A 26 -3.20 -6.82 -15.51
CA GLY A 26 -3.77 -7.94 -16.26
C GLY A 26 -5.28 -7.87 -16.42
N LEU A 27 -5.90 -6.76 -16.06
CA LEU A 27 -7.33 -6.52 -16.24
C LEU A 27 -7.60 -5.84 -17.58
N SER A 28 -8.86 -5.90 -18.04
CA SER A 28 -9.23 -5.20 -19.24
C SER A 28 -9.35 -3.69 -19.00
N GLU A 29 -9.11 -2.90 -20.05
CA GLU A 29 -9.28 -1.46 -19.98
C GLU A 29 -10.73 -1.10 -19.67
N ALA A 30 -11.68 -1.86 -20.19
CA ALA A 30 -13.10 -1.68 -19.91
C ALA A 30 -13.40 -1.88 -18.41
N THR A 31 -12.79 -2.86 -17.78
CA THR A 31 -12.96 -3.12 -16.34
C THR A 31 -12.48 -1.92 -15.52
N ILE A 32 -11.30 -1.41 -15.82
CA ILE A 32 -10.75 -0.25 -15.12
C ILE A 32 -11.59 0.99 -15.39
N GLY A 33 -11.96 1.23 -16.67
CA GLY A 33 -12.79 2.37 -17.04
C GLY A 33 -14.16 2.36 -16.36
N ASN A 34 -14.81 1.20 -16.27
CA ASN A 34 -16.09 1.08 -15.60
C ASN A 34 -15.97 1.31 -14.09
N LEU A 35 -14.92 0.77 -13.48
CA LEU A 35 -14.65 0.99 -12.06
C LEU A 35 -14.56 2.47 -11.73
N ILE A 36 -13.79 3.21 -12.52
CA ILE A 36 -13.57 4.65 -12.32
C ILE A 36 -14.84 5.45 -12.60
N ARG A 37 -15.49 5.21 -13.75
CA ARG A 37 -16.66 6.00 -14.16
C ARG A 37 -17.88 5.79 -13.28
N ARG A 38 -18.11 4.56 -12.85
CA ARG A 38 -19.28 4.21 -12.05
C ARG A 38 -19.05 4.31 -10.57
N ASN A 39 -17.80 4.50 -10.17
CA ASN A 39 -17.39 4.54 -8.75
C ASN A 39 -17.95 3.34 -7.98
N THR A 40 -17.89 2.15 -8.60
CA THR A 40 -18.36 0.92 -7.98
C THR A 40 -17.32 0.38 -7.01
N VAL A 41 -17.80 -0.39 -6.03
CA VAL A 41 -16.89 -1.07 -5.09
C VAL A 41 -16.27 -2.27 -5.81
N PRO A 42 -14.93 -2.32 -5.98
CA PRO A 42 -14.29 -3.47 -6.63
C PRO A 42 -14.31 -4.70 -5.74
N SER A 43 -14.30 -5.88 -6.37
CA SER A 43 -14.14 -7.13 -5.65
C SER A 43 -12.71 -7.24 -5.10
N ILE A 44 -12.53 -8.11 -4.11
CA ILE A 44 -11.19 -8.35 -3.54
C ILE A 44 -10.22 -8.84 -4.60
N SER A 45 -10.65 -9.71 -5.51
CA SER A 45 -9.79 -10.20 -6.58
C SER A 45 -9.37 -9.09 -7.53
N THR A 46 -10.26 -8.13 -7.81
CA THR A 46 -9.94 -6.96 -8.64
C THR A 46 -8.92 -6.06 -7.92
N VAL A 47 -9.14 -5.79 -6.64
CA VAL A 47 -8.19 -5.00 -5.84
C VAL A 47 -6.83 -5.67 -5.79
N GLU A 48 -6.81 -6.99 -5.61
CA GLU A 48 -5.55 -7.75 -5.57
C GLU A 48 -4.78 -7.63 -6.89
N ALA A 49 -5.48 -7.77 -8.02
CA ALA A 49 -4.87 -7.61 -9.35
C ALA A 49 -4.29 -6.21 -9.52
N ILE A 50 -5.01 -5.18 -9.10
CA ILE A 50 -4.57 -3.79 -9.17
C ILE A 50 -3.34 -3.57 -8.27
N CYS A 51 -3.35 -4.12 -7.06
CA CYS A 51 -2.20 -4.03 -6.16
C CYS A 51 -0.95 -4.68 -6.77
N ASN A 52 -1.12 -5.84 -7.40
CA ASN A 52 -0.02 -6.50 -8.10
C ASN A 52 0.52 -5.62 -9.22
N GLY A 53 -0.36 -4.95 -9.94
CA GLY A 53 0.03 -4.01 -10.99
C GLY A 53 0.82 -2.82 -10.45
N PHE A 54 0.47 -2.33 -9.26
CA PHE A 54 1.19 -1.25 -8.60
C PHE A 54 2.45 -1.72 -7.86
N GLY A 55 2.62 -3.03 -7.68
CA GLY A 55 3.76 -3.57 -6.95
C GLY A 55 3.63 -3.44 -5.44
N ILE A 56 2.41 -3.42 -4.92
CA ILE A 56 2.14 -3.35 -3.48
C ILE A 56 1.31 -4.54 -3.04
N SER A 57 1.28 -4.80 -1.73
CA SER A 57 0.43 -5.83 -1.14
C SER A 57 -0.94 -5.27 -0.80
N LEU A 58 -1.91 -6.17 -0.58
CA LEU A 58 -3.23 -5.77 -0.07
C LEU A 58 -3.11 -5.07 1.27
N SER A 59 -2.22 -5.55 2.14
CA SER A 59 -1.97 -4.92 3.44
C SER A 59 -1.52 -3.47 3.28
N GLN A 60 -0.60 -3.23 2.36
CA GLN A 60 -0.13 -1.87 2.07
C GLN A 60 -1.25 -0.99 1.54
N PHE A 61 -2.09 -1.54 0.66
CA PHE A 61 -3.21 -0.81 0.09
C PHE A 61 -4.20 -0.37 1.17
N PHE A 62 -4.58 -1.27 2.08
CA PHE A 62 -5.58 -0.98 3.10
C PHE A 62 -5.04 -0.26 4.33
N SER A 63 -3.73 -0.27 4.55
CA SER A 63 -3.12 0.41 5.70
C SER A 63 -2.96 1.91 5.52
N ASP A 64 -3.01 2.40 4.30
CA ASP A 64 -2.77 3.82 4.02
C ASP A 64 -3.87 4.74 4.54
N GLY A 65 -5.05 4.21 4.87
CA GLY A 65 -6.12 5.00 5.46
C GLY A 65 -5.79 5.51 6.84
N ASP A 66 -4.83 4.86 7.49
CA ASP A 66 -4.38 5.20 8.84
C ASP A 66 -2.97 5.78 8.81
N THR A 67 -2.67 6.60 7.79
CA THR A 67 -1.35 7.21 7.70
C THR A 67 -1.13 8.11 8.90
N ILE A 68 -0.45 7.58 9.88
CA ILE A 68 0.10 8.38 10.95
C ILE A 68 1.32 9.08 10.35
N GLU A 69 1.30 10.40 10.31
CA GLU A 69 2.51 11.15 10.00
C GLU A 69 3.55 10.80 11.06
N VAL A 70 4.56 10.05 10.65
CA VAL A 70 5.64 9.71 11.55
C VAL A 70 6.50 10.96 11.72
N PRO A 71 6.61 11.50 12.95
CA PRO A 71 7.50 12.63 13.18
C PRO A 71 8.91 12.33 12.68
N SER A 72 9.58 13.35 12.15
CA SER A 72 10.92 13.19 11.56
C SER A 72 11.95 12.61 12.53
N GLU A 73 11.72 12.75 13.83
CA GLU A 73 12.60 12.15 14.87
C GLU A 73 12.62 10.64 14.84
N TYR A 74 11.58 10.01 14.28
CA TYR A 74 11.53 8.54 14.17
C TYR A 74 12.15 8.01 12.88
N LYS A 75 12.47 8.88 11.93
CA LYS A 75 13.02 8.49 10.64
C LYS A 75 14.30 7.67 10.77
N PRO A 76 15.29 8.05 11.62
CA PRO A 76 16.49 7.23 11.81
C PRO A 76 16.16 5.83 12.31
N LEU A 77 15.18 5.70 13.21
CA LEU A 77 14.75 4.39 13.71
C LEU A 77 14.15 3.53 12.60
N ILE A 78 13.29 4.14 11.76
CA ILE A 78 12.67 3.43 10.65
C ILE A 78 13.73 2.99 9.64
N ASP A 79 14.67 3.85 9.32
CA ASP A 79 15.76 3.53 8.39
C ASP A 79 16.60 2.37 8.91
N CYS A 80 16.95 2.38 10.20
CA CYS A 80 17.69 1.29 10.82
C CYS A 80 16.88 -0.01 10.79
N TRP A 81 15.59 0.07 11.12
CA TRP A 81 14.69 -1.08 11.12
C TRP A 81 14.59 -1.71 9.74
N SER A 82 14.48 -0.88 8.71
CA SER A 82 14.34 -1.35 7.33
C SER A 82 15.57 -2.11 6.85
N ALA A 83 16.75 -1.80 7.40
CA ALA A 83 18.01 -2.46 7.05
C ALA A 83 18.20 -3.79 7.77
N LEU A 84 17.37 -4.10 8.78
CA LEU A 84 17.51 -5.33 9.56
C LEU A 84 16.91 -6.53 8.84
N SER A 85 17.51 -7.71 9.07
CA SER A 85 16.93 -8.99 8.66
C SER A 85 15.72 -9.31 9.55
N PRO A 86 14.82 -10.24 9.14
CA PRO A 86 13.70 -10.64 9.98
C PRO A 86 14.12 -11.11 11.38
N GLU A 87 15.22 -11.84 11.47
CA GLU A 87 15.75 -12.30 12.77
C GLU A 87 16.23 -11.14 13.63
N GLN A 88 16.92 -10.19 13.00
CA GLN A 88 17.39 -8.99 13.69
C GLN A 88 16.22 -8.12 14.17
N ARG A 89 15.16 -8.01 13.37
CA ARG A 89 13.96 -7.26 13.75
C ARG A 89 13.29 -7.86 14.97
N GLU A 90 13.23 -9.20 15.04
CA GLU A 90 12.67 -9.89 16.20
C GLU A 90 13.48 -9.60 17.47
N ALA A 91 14.80 -9.68 17.38
CA ALA A 91 15.68 -9.37 18.50
C ALA A 91 15.55 -7.91 18.93
N ALA A 92 15.49 -6.99 17.98
CA ALA A 92 15.33 -5.56 18.25
C ALA A 92 13.99 -5.28 18.94
N LEU A 93 12.91 -5.91 18.46
CA LEU A 93 11.59 -5.74 19.06
C LEU A 93 11.56 -6.26 20.51
N ASN A 94 12.17 -7.41 20.77
CA ASN A 94 12.28 -7.96 22.12
C ASN A 94 13.02 -7.02 23.04
N LEU A 95 14.12 -6.43 22.56
CA LEU A 95 14.89 -5.46 23.35
C LEU A 95 14.05 -4.22 23.68
N LEU A 96 13.35 -3.68 22.70
CA LEU A 96 12.49 -2.51 22.90
C LEU A 96 11.38 -2.81 23.91
N GLN A 97 10.78 -4.00 23.84
CA GLN A 97 9.74 -4.40 24.77
C GLN A 97 10.29 -4.52 26.21
N LEU A 98 11.49 -5.06 26.36
CA LEU A 98 12.16 -5.14 27.66
C LEU A 98 12.43 -3.75 28.23
N MET A 99 12.86 -2.83 27.40
CA MET A 99 13.12 -1.45 27.82
C MET A 99 11.85 -0.72 28.27
N ASN A 100 10.70 -1.11 27.75
CA ASN A 100 9.40 -0.50 28.09
C ASN A 100 8.75 -1.16 29.31
N GLN A 101 9.29 -2.24 29.84
CA GLN A 101 8.77 -2.87 31.05
C GLN A 101 9.10 -2.00 32.26
N LYS A 102 8.07 -1.71 33.02
CA LYS A 102 8.21 -0.96 34.27
C LYS A 102 8.22 -1.91 35.47
#